data_4129214886912a81a1b7c7ff6764ff59
#
_entry.id   4129214886912a81a1b7c7ff6764ff59
#
_cell.length_a   1.000
_cell.length_b   1.000
_cell.length_c   1.000
_cell.angle_alpha   90.00
_cell.angle_beta   90.00
_cell.angle_gamma   90.00
#
_symmetry.space_group_name_H-M   'P 1'
#
loop_
_entity.id
_entity.type
_entity.pdbx_description
1 polymer ?
#
loop_
_entity_poly.entity_id
_entity_poly.type
_entity_poly.pdbx_seq_one_letter_code
_entity_poly.pdbx_strand_id
1 'polypeptide(L)'
;MSTSNIDGSPLPVIPEHLRPYLVTPAAYLEQHKSEGVTHLVVGAKRDQQSKKILLVQRSRHDYGGLCWEIPGGSCDPHDVSILDAAARELAEEAGLRVRRFVAVVDRQRHEWLDRGEIWRKLTFIVEAESEHEANDEYGEISGGERDEETNEQRSQLQIRLDPEEHEDFVWASREDLVAGGIGQRTFTWMQDEQRQVIMRAFDIIEHL
;
A
#
# COMPACT_ATOMS: atom_id res chain seq x y z
N MET A 1 -2.37 22.77 14.95
CA MET A 1 -2.11 21.87 13.81
C MET A 1 -3.41 21.11 13.57
N SER A 2 -3.87 21.00 12.34
CA SER A 2 -5.10 20.25 12.03
C SER A 2 -4.89 18.78 12.43
N THR A 3 -5.87 18.19 13.10
CA THR A 3 -5.83 16.77 13.53
C THR A 3 -6.66 15.88 12.59
N SER A 4 -7.17 16.46 11.51
CA SER A 4 -8.05 15.77 10.54
C SER A 4 -7.76 16.22 9.11
N ASN A 5 -8.09 15.34 8.16
CA ASN A 5 -8.09 15.62 6.73
C ASN A 5 -9.22 16.58 6.34
N ILE A 6 -9.26 17.00 5.06
CA ILE A 6 -10.29 17.91 4.52
C ILE A 6 -11.69 17.29 4.63
N ASP A 7 -11.81 15.97 4.57
CA ASP A 7 -13.05 15.19 4.72
C ASP A 7 -13.46 14.95 6.19
N GLY A 8 -12.69 15.46 7.16
CA GLY A 8 -12.93 15.28 8.59
C GLY A 8 -12.37 14.00 9.18
N SER A 9 -11.79 13.11 8.38
CA SER A 9 -11.18 11.87 8.84
C SER A 9 -9.90 12.14 9.64
N PRO A 10 -9.55 11.31 10.66
CA PRO A 10 -8.31 11.49 11.42
C PRO A 10 -7.08 11.29 10.53
N LEU A 11 -6.03 12.07 10.80
CA LEU A 11 -4.74 11.88 10.13
C LEU A 11 -4.11 10.54 10.53
N PRO A 12 -3.37 9.89 9.63
CA PRO A 12 -2.71 8.63 9.94
C PRO A 12 -1.68 8.79 11.07
N VAL A 13 -1.56 7.77 11.90
CA VAL A 13 -0.51 7.70 12.92
C VAL A 13 0.84 7.41 12.26
N ILE A 14 1.82 8.28 12.50
CA ILE A 14 3.17 8.17 11.94
C ILE A 14 4.17 7.99 13.08
N PRO A 15 4.82 6.81 13.21
CA PRO A 15 5.84 6.58 14.22
C PRO A 15 7.12 7.39 13.94
N GLU A 16 7.90 7.65 15.00
CA GLU A 16 9.08 8.50 14.97
C GLU A 16 10.10 8.08 13.89
N HIS A 17 10.33 6.80 13.72
CA HIS A 17 11.30 6.26 12.77
C HIS A 17 10.92 6.47 11.29
N LEU A 18 9.67 6.86 11.01
CA LEU A 18 9.18 7.18 9.66
C LEU A 18 9.11 8.69 9.39
N ARG A 19 9.38 9.55 10.37
CA ARG A 19 9.44 11.01 10.18
C ARG A 19 10.39 11.48 9.07
N PRO A 20 11.53 10.81 8.78
CA PRO A 20 12.36 11.20 7.64
C PRO A 20 11.64 11.18 6.28
N TYR A 21 10.52 10.47 6.16
CA TYR A 21 9.70 10.42 4.95
C TYR A 21 8.57 11.47 4.92
N LEU A 22 8.48 12.33 5.95
CA LEU A 22 7.61 13.52 5.99
C LEU A 22 8.28 14.71 5.25
N VAL A 23 8.82 14.42 4.08
CA VAL A 23 9.42 15.40 3.18
C VAL A 23 8.79 15.28 1.81
N THR A 24 8.74 16.38 1.07
CA THR A 24 8.23 16.33 -0.31
C THR A 24 9.11 15.43 -1.18
N PRO A 25 8.55 14.80 -2.24
CA PRO A 25 9.35 14.02 -3.18
C PRO A 25 10.55 14.78 -3.73
N ALA A 26 10.38 16.05 -4.08
CA ALA A 26 11.47 16.92 -4.55
C ALA A 26 12.59 17.11 -3.51
N ALA A 27 12.23 17.31 -2.23
CA ALA A 27 13.21 17.45 -1.15
C ALA A 27 13.96 16.15 -0.90
N TYR A 28 13.28 15.01 -0.97
CA TYR A 28 13.92 13.69 -0.87
C TYR A 28 14.91 13.45 -2.02
N LEU A 29 14.51 13.74 -3.26
CA LEU A 29 15.41 13.60 -4.44
C LEU A 29 16.62 14.50 -4.32
N GLU A 30 16.48 15.72 -3.87
CA GLU A 30 17.65 16.62 -3.66
C GLU A 30 18.57 16.11 -2.55
N GLN A 31 18.05 15.56 -1.45
CA GLN A 31 18.88 14.93 -0.40
C GLN A 31 19.65 13.70 -0.92
N HIS A 32 19.14 12.97 -1.92
CA HIS A 32 19.72 11.77 -2.48
C HIS A 32 20.33 12.00 -3.89
N LYS A 33 20.53 13.24 -4.26
CA LYS A 33 21.06 13.63 -5.58
C LYS A 33 22.43 13.01 -5.91
N SER A 34 23.30 12.84 -4.92
CA SER A 34 24.61 12.18 -5.10
C SER A 34 24.48 10.69 -5.43
N GLU A 35 23.31 10.09 -5.22
CA GLU A 35 22.99 8.70 -5.51
C GLU A 35 22.41 8.53 -6.92
N GLY A 36 22.14 9.64 -7.62
CA GLY A 36 21.64 9.66 -8.99
C GLY A 36 20.14 9.34 -9.13
N VAL A 37 19.39 9.22 -8.04
CA VAL A 37 17.96 8.93 -8.08
C VAL A 37 17.19 10.11 -8.68
N THR A 38 16.38 9.85 -9.70
CA THR A 38 15.61 10.85 -10.41
C THR A 38 14.09 10.70 -10.23
N HIS A 39 13.63 9.49 -9.90
CA HIS A 39 12.20 9.17 -9.75
C HIS A 39 11.93 8.41 -8.46
N LEU A 40 10.79 8.68 -7.84
CA LEU A 40 10.29 7.98 -6.66
C LEU A 40 8.97 7.29 -6.96
N VAL A 41 8.89 6.03 -6.54
CA VAL A 41 7.68 5.22 -6.53
C VAL A 41 7.42 4.81 -5.09
N VAL A 42 6.17 4.78 -4.69
CA VAL A 42 5.75 4.38 -3.35
C VAL A 42 4.81 3.17 -3.42
N GLY A 43 4.74 2.42 -2.33
CA GLY A 43 3.78 1.34 -2.20
C GLY A 43 3.42 1.13 -0.75
N ALA A 44 2.18 0.72 -0.47
CA ALA A 44 1.67 0.58 0.88
C ALA A 44 0.88 -0.71 1.06
N LYS A 45 0.94 -1.31 2.28
CA LYS A 45 0.30 -2.57 2.48
C LYS A 45 0.27 -3.18 3.89
N ARG A 46 -0.91 -3.66 4.36
CA ARG A 46 -1.11 -4.73 5.35
C ARG A 46 -2.58 -4.92 5.75
N ASP A 47 -3.01 -6.19 6.04
CA ASP A 47 -4.15 -6.50 6.91
C ASP A 47 -3.65 -6.80 8.34
N GLN A 48 -4.23 -6.13 9.34
CA GLN A 48 -3.84 -6.25 10.75
C GLN A 48 -4.12 -7.64 11.34
N GLN A 49 -5.18 -8.30 10.93
CA GLN A 49 -5.68 -9.51 11.61
C GLN A 49 -5.12 -10.81 11.01
N SER A 50 -4.92 -10.87 9.71
CA SER A 50 -4.60 -12.12 9.01
C SER A 50 -3.13 -12.31 8.67
N LYS A 51 -2.25 -11.34 8.97
CA LYS A 51 -0.84 -11.33 8.52
C LYS A 51 -0.67 -11.51 7.00
N LYS A 52 -1.70 -11.10 6.24
CA LYS A 52 -1.69 -11.16 4.78
C LYS A 52 -1.28 -9.83 4.19
N ILE A 53 -0.90 -9.87 2.97
CA ILE A 53 -0.50 -8.72 2.16
C ILE A 53 -1.45 -8.59 0.96
N LEU A 54 -1.99 -7.37 0.68
CA LEU A 54 -2.79 -7.10 -0.50
C LEU A 54 -1.89 -7.13 -1.76
N LEU A 55 -2.16 -7.91 -2.71
CA LEU A 55 -1.61 -7.87 -4.06
C LEU A 55 -2.70 -7.46 -5.02
N VAL A 56 -2.36 -6.62 -5.97
CA VAL A 56 -3.22 -6.25 -7.10
C VAL A 56 -2.61 -6.77 -8.38
N GLN A 57 -3.44 -7.13 -9.35
CA GLN A 57 -3.01 -7.58 -10.66
C GLN A 57 -3.21 -6.46 -11.68
N ARG A 58 -2.13 -6.06 -12.34
CA ARG A 58 -2.18 -5.02 -13.38
C ARG A 58 -3.14 -5.41 -14.50
N SER A 59 -3.87 -4.40 -14.99
CA SER A 59 -4.73 -4.56 -16.17
C SER A 59 -3.92 -5.14 -17.33
N ARG A 60 -4.52 -6.07 -18.09
CA ARG A 60 -3.89 -6.68 -19.27
C ARG A 60 -3.48 -5.71 -20.34
N HIS A 61 -4.03 -4.49 -20.33
CA HIS A 61 -3.78 -3.45 -21.33
C HIS A 61 -2.67 -2.49 -20.89
N ASP A 62 -2.21 -2.58 -19.65
CA ASP A 62 -1.17 -1.73 -19.12
C ASP A 62 0.22 -2.34 -19.31
N TYR A 63 1.26 -1.51 -19.08
CA TYR A 63 2.66 -1.97 -19.08
C TYR A 63 2.88 -3.01 -17.99
N GLY A 64 3.42 -4.18 -18.35
CA GLY A 64 3.53 -5.31 -17.43
C GLY A 64 2.21 -5.97 -17.10
N GLY A 65 1.24 -5.92 -18.02
CA GLY A 65 -0.10 -6.46 -17.82
C GLY A 65 -0.11 -7.89 -17.29
N LEU A 66 -1.07 -8.19 -16.42
CA LEU A 66 -1.24 -9.45 -15.68
C LEU A 66 -0.14 -9.76 -14.63
N CYS A 67 0.86 -8.89 -14.46
CA CYS A 67 1.79 -9.01 -13.34
C CYS A 67 1.13 -8.59 -12.03
N TRP A 68 1.56 -9.24 -10.95
CA TRP A 68 1.12 -8.92 -9.60
C TRP A 68 2.08 -7.94 -8.95
N GLU A 69 1.52 -7.02 -8.18
CA GLU A 69 2.31 -6.05 -7.43
C GLU A 69 1.61 -5.63 -6.14
N ILE A 70 2.30 -4.87 -5.33
CA ILE A 70 1.68 -4.13 -4.22
C ILE A 70 1.07 -2.84 -4.77
N PRO A 71 -0.07 -2.37 -4.24
CA PRO A 71 -0.61 -1.08 -4.61
C PRO A 71 0.43 0.03 -4.45
N GLY A 72 0.51 0.92 -5.43
CA GLY A 72 1.43 2.05 -5.39
C GLY A 72 1.96 2.47 -6.75
N GLY A 73 2.27 3.75 -6.85
CA GLY A 73 2.69 4.39 -8.09
C GLY A 73 3.73 5.47 -7.90
N SER A 74 3.82 6.37 -8.87
CA SER A 74 4.79 7.46 -8.86
C SER A 74 4.41 8.56 -7.89
N CYS A 75 5.39 9.13 -7.19
CA CYS A 75 5.15 10.34 -6.43
C CYS A 75 4.83 11.50 -7.36
N ASP A 76 3.76 12.24 -7.03
CA ASP A 76 3.37 13.46 -7.73
C ASP A 76 4.11 14.67 -7.15
N PRO A 77 4.46 15.68 -7.98
CA PRO A 77 5.05 16.94 -7.49
C PRO A 77 4.20 17.69 -6.45
N HIS A 78 2.89 17.43 -6.41
CA HIS A 78 1.95 18.04 -5.46
C HIS A 78 1.81 17.25 -4.15
N ASP A 79 2.35 16.05 -4.05
CA ASP A 79 2.35 15.30 -2.79
C ASP A 79 3.10 16.08 -1.70
N VAL A 80 2.44 16.30 -0.56
CA VAL A 80 3.02 17.08 0.55
C VAL A 80 4.12 16.32 1.28
N SER A 81 4.13 15.00 1.14
CA SER A 81 5.21 14.13 1.62
C SER A 81 5.22 12.79 0.88
N ILE A 82 6.31 12.03 1.05
CA ILE A 82 6.41 10.65 0.53
C ILE A 82 5.36 9.75 1.15
N LEU A 83 5.03 9.94 2.43
CA LEU A 83 3.98 9.16 3.10
C LEU A 83 2.59 9.51 2.57
N ASP A 84 2.38 10.79 2.21
CA ASP A 84 1.15 11.25 1.58
C ASP A 84 0.97 10.61 0.19
N ALA A 85 2.02 10.59 -0.64
CA ALA A 85 2.03 9.86 -1.89
C ALA A 85 1.62 8.38 -1.71
N ALA A 86 2.19 7.69 -0.72
CA ALA A 86 1.86 6.29 -0.45
C ALA A 86 0.40 6.09 0.00
N ALA A 87 -0.14 7.03 0.76
CA ALA A 87 -1.55 7.00 1.18
C ALA A 87 -2.50 7.27 0.02
N ARG A 88 -2.17 8.25 -0.85
CA ARG A 88 -2.93 8.58 -2.06
C ARG A 88 -3.01 7.39 -3.01
N GLU A 89 -1.88 6.80 -3.36
CA GLU A 89 -1.82 5.64 -4.26
C GLU A 89 -2.65 4.45 -3.73
N LEU A 90 -2.57 4.16 -2.43
CA LEU A 90 -3.37 3.09 -1.82
C LEU A 90 -4.88 3.38 -1.91
N ALA A 91 -5.28 4.65 -1.75
CA ALA A 91 -6.67 5.06 -1.87
C ALA A 91 -7.17 4.99 -3.31
N GLU A 92 -6.37 5.45 -4.28
CA GLU A 92 -6.71 5.45 -5.71
C GLU A 92 -6.82 4.03 -6.25
N GLU A 93 -5.84 3.16 -5.98
CA GLU A 93 -5.76 1.82 -6.56
C GLU A 93 -6.56 0.74 -5.82
N ALA A 94 -6.83 0.92 -4.53
CA ALA A 94 -7.49 -0.11 -3.72
C ALA A 94 -8.71 0.39 -2.91
N GLY A 95 -9.00 1.70 -2.90
CA GLY A 95 -10.08 2.29 -2.10
C GLY A 95 -9.84 2.15 -0.60
N LEU A 96 -8.58 2.12 -0.17
CA LEU A 96 -8.19 1.96 1.22
C LEU A 96 -7.55 3.23 1.78
N ARG A 97 -7.96 3.62 2.98
CA ARG A 97 -7.39 4.74 3.73
C ARG A 97 -6.35 4.26 4.75
N VAL A 98 -5.18 4.86 4.77
CA VAL A 98 -4.15 4.57 5.75
C VAL A 98 -4.56 5.12 7.13
N ARG A 99 -4.64 4.25 8.14
CA ARG A 99 -4.82 4.61 9.56
C ARG A 99 -3.49 4.83 10.26
N ARG A 100 -2.50 4.02 9.93
CA ARG A 100 -1.19 4.06 10.57
C ARG A 100 -0.12 3.57 9.61
N PHE A 101 0.99 4.27 9.57
CA PHE A 101 2.24 3.76 9.03
C PHE A 101 2.96 2.93 10.10
N VAL A 102 3.47 1.76 9.74
CA VAL A 102 4.09 0.81 10.67
C VAL A 102 5.60 0.76 10.48
N ALA A 103 6.05 0.52 9.26
CA ALA A 103 7.47 0.39 8.94
C ALA A 103 7.74 0.71 7.47
N VAL A 104 8.99 1.03 7.15
CA VAL A 104 9.53 0.96 5.79
C VAL A 104 10.15 -0.42 5.59
N VAL A 105 9.80 -1.10 4.50
CA VAL A 105 10.27 -2.47 4.23
C VAL A 105 11.72 -2.46 3.83
N ASP A 106 12.12 -1.50 3.01
CA ASP A 106 13.39 -1.53 2.35
C ASP A 106 14.37 -0.52 2.94
N ARG A 107 15.29 -1.04 3.77
CA ARG A 107 16.54 -0.35 4.08
C ARG A 107 17.58 -0.59 2.97
N GLN A 108 17.34 -1.57 2.09
CA GLN A 108 18.10 -1.83 0.87
C GLN A 108 17.27 -1.28 -0.29
N ARG A 109 17.83 -0.35 -1.01
CA ARG A 109 17.18 0.45 -2.03
C ARG A 109 16.66 -0.44 -3.17
N HIS A 110 15.36 -0.46 -3.39
CA HIS A 110 14.76 -1.03 -4.58
C HIS A 110 14.92 -0.01 -5.71
N GLU A 111 15.95 -0.16 -6.51
CA GLU A 111 16.31 0.74 -7.61
C GLU A 111 16.41 -0.02 -8.91
N TRP A 112 15.99 0.62 -9.99
CA TRP A 112 16.21 0.12 -11.34
C TRP A 112 16.54 1.26 -12.30
N LEU A 113 17.19 0.93 -13.39
CA LEU A 113 17.50 1.86 -14.47
C LEU A 113 16.44 1.72 -15.57
N ASP A 114 15.76 2.80 -15.90
CA ASP A 114 14.86 2.88 -17.04
C ASP A 114 15.20 4.14 -17.87
N ARG A 115 15.46 3.94 -19.17
CA ARG A 115 15.80 5.00 -20.14
C ARG A 115 16.91 5.95 -19.70
N GLY A 116 17.85 5.47 -18.90
CA GLY A 116 18.99 6.26 -18.40
C GLY A 116 18.70 7.00 -17.09
N GLU A 117 17.54 6.81 -16.51
CA GLU A 117 17.12 7.40 -15.24
C GLU A 117 17.01 6.35 -14.13
N ILE A 118 17.38 6.72 -12.91
CA ILE A 118 17.35 5.82 -11.75
C ILE A 118 16.04 6.03 -10.99
N TRP A 119 15.25 4.99 -10.96
CA TRP A 119 14.00 4.89 -10.23
C TRP A 119 14.22 4.21 -8.89
N ARG A 120 13.62 4.75 -7.83
CA ARG A 120 13.65 4.16 -6.48
C ARG A 120 12.23 3.93 -5.98
N LYS A 121 11.90 2.70 -5.57
CA LYS A 121 10.64 2.37 -4.90
C LYS A 121 10.85 2.31 -3.39
N LEU A 122 10.04 3.08 -2.65
CA LEU A 122 9.96 3.04 -1.20
C LEU A 122 8.68 2.30 -0.82
N THR A 123 8.80 1.19 -0.11
CA THR A 123 7.67 0.34 0.28
C THR A 123 7.39 0.47 1.77
N PHE A 124 6.14 0.78 2.12
CA PHE A 124 5.71 0.95 3.51
C PHE A 124 4.74 -0.16 3.92
N ILE A 125 4.85 -0.61 5.17
CA ILE A 125 3.82 -1.40 5.83
C ILE A 125 2.87 -0.43 6.50
N VAL A 126 1.57 -0.56 6.22
CA VAL A 126 0.53 0.31 6.75
C VAL A 126 -0.62 -0.51 7.33
N GLU A 127 -1.34 0.06 8.28
CA GLU A 127 -2.65 -0.37 8.72
C GLU A 127 -3.67 0.50 8.00
N ALA A 128 -4.64 -0.13 7.32
CA ALA A 128 -5.62 0.56 6.53
C ALA A 128 -7.06 0.14 6.91
N GLU A 129 -8.02 0.96 6.53
CA GLU A 129 -9.45 0.70 6.64
C GLU A 129 -10.11 1.01 5.29
N SER A 130 -11.30 0.43 5.04
CA SER A 130 -12.07 0.80 3.85
C SER A 130 -12.66 2.19 4.03
N GLU A 131 -12.74 2.97 2.94
CA GLU A 131 -13.33 4.32 2.98
C GLU A 131 -14.80 4.32 3.46
N HIS A 132 -15.53 3.20 3.30
CA HIS A 132 -16.93 3.07 3.75
C HIS A 132 -17.07 2.88 5.26
N GLU A 133 -16.12 2.23 5.94
CA GLU A 133 -16.17 2.04 7.39
C GLU A 133 -15.95 3.36 8.14
N ALA A 134 -15.23 4.31 7.56
CA ALA A 134 -14.99 5.62 8.16
C ALA A 134 -16.26 6.49 8.30
N ASN A 135 -17.27 6.26 7.46
CA ASN A 135 -18.53 7.03 7.49
C ASN A 135 -19.59 6.44 8.43
N ASP A 136 -19.47 5.15 8.79
CA ASP A 136 -20.48 4.48 9.63
C ASP A 136 -20.30 4.73 11.16
N GLU A 137 -19.15 5.23 11.61
CA GLU A 137 -18.91 5.59 13.02
C GLU A 137 -19.72 6.82 13.50
N TYR A 138 -20.35 7.57 12.59
CA TYR A 138 -21.18 8.75 12.91
C TYR A 138 -22.69 8.56 12.63
N GLY A 139 -23.13 7.37 12.22
CA GLY A 139 -24.55 7.04 12.00
C GLY A 139 -25.16 6.38 13.22
N GLU A 140 -26.18 7.02 13.80
CA GLU A 140 -26.96 6.54 14.96
C GLU A 140 -27.49 5.11 14.76
N ILE A 141 -27.23 4.26 15.74
CA ILE A 141 -27.66 2.86 15.82
C ILE A 141 -29.17 2.80 16.09
N SER A 142 -29.94 2.49 15.07
CA SER A 142 -31.33 1.97 15.33
C SER A 142 -31.22 0.48 15.68
N GLY A 143 -31.70 0.12 16.88
CA GLY A 143 -31.59 -1.22 17.45
C GLY A 143 -32.26 -2.29 16.60
N GLY A 144 -31.47 -3.26 16.17
CA GLY A 144 -31.87 -4.55 15.63
C GLY A 144 -30.96 -5.63 16.18
N GLU A 145 -31.56 -6.79 16.54
CA GLU A 145 -30.81 -7.96 17.03
C GLU A 145 -29.70 -8.35 16.05
N ARG A 146 -28.47 -8.52 16.56
CA ARG A 146 -27.28 -8.79 15.76
C ARG A 146 -27.03 -10.30 15.76
N ASP A 147 -27.19 -10.93 14.62
CA ASP A 147 -26.74 -12.31 14.41
C ASP A 147 -25.21 -12.35 14.36
N GLU A 148 -24.59 -13.27 15.13
CA GLU A 148 -23.12 -13.39 15.26
C GLU A 148 -22.42 -13.76 13.93
N GLU A 149 -23.12 -14.36 12.97
CA GLU A 149 -22.57 -14.70 11.64
C GLU A 149 -22.24 -13.49 10.76
N THR A 150 -22.80 -12.31 11.04
CA THR A 150 -22.56 -11.10 10.23
C THR A 150 -21.28 -10.35 10.60
N ASN A 151 -20.63 -10.68 11.73
CA ASN A 151 -19.48 -9.92 12.23
C ASN A 151 -18.16 -10.34 11.55
N GLU A 152 -17.99 -11.60 11.13
CA GLU A 152 -16.81 -12.05 10.37
C GLU A 152 -16.82 -11.54 8.92
N GLN A 153 -17.99 -11.37 8.32
CA GLN A 153 -18.09 -10.81 6.95
C GLN A 153 -17.93 -9.29 6.90
N ARG A 154 -18.20 -8.57 7.99
CA ARG A 154 -18.02 -7.10 8.08
C ARG A 154 -16.58 -6.67 8.29
N SER A 155 -15.70 -7.56 8.73
CA SER A 155 -14.28 -7.26 8.98
C SER A 155 -13.37 -7.43 7.75
N GLN A 156 -13.90 -7.84 6.59
CA GLN A 156 -13.12 -7.89 5.36
C GLN A 156 -13.10 -6.49 4.73
N LEU A 157 -11.93 -5.88 4.68
CA LEU A 157 -11.70 -4.62 3.96
C LEU A 157 -12.27 -4.73 2.55
N GLN A 158 -13.21 -3.83 2.21
CA GLN A 158 -13.78 -3.76 0.87
C GLN A 158 -12.76 -3.10 -0.06
N ILE A 159 -12.16 -3.89 -0.93
CA ILE A 159 -11.24 -3.41 -1.96
C ILE A 159 -12.05 -2.89 -3.15
N ARG A 160 -11.73 -1.67 -3.57
CA ARG A 160 -12.27 -1.06 -4.78
C ARG A 160 -11.10 -0.73 -5.72
N LEU A 161 -10.88 -1.58 -6.71
CA LEU A 161 -9.84 -1.38 -7.71
C LEU A 161 -10.20 -0.25 -8.68
N ASP A 162 -9.18 0.46 -9.17
CA ASP A 162 -9.30 1.21 -10.41
C ASP A 162 -9.25 0.22 -11.59
N PRO A 163 -10.34 0.06 -12.36
CA PRO A 163 -10.40 -0.93 -13.44
C PRO A 163 -9.51 -0.57 -14.65
N GLU A 164 -9.04 0.66 -14.76
CA GLU A 164 -8.09 1.05 -15.81
C GLU A 164 -6.67 0.54 -15.49
N GLU A 165 -6.32 0.45 -14.21
CA GLU A 165 -5.00 0.07 -13.74
C GLU A 165 -4.92 -1.38 -13.29
N HIS A 166 -5.96 -1.90 -12.62
CA HIS A 166 -5.96 -3.22 -12.00
C HIS A 166 -7.23 -4.03 -12.29
N GLU A 167 -7.09 -5.34 -12.54
CA GLU A 167 -8.23 -6.21 -12.88
C GLU A 167 -8.54 -7.28 -11.83
N ASP A 168 -7.64 -7.55 -10.88
CA ASP A 168 -7.87 -8.54 -9.81
C ASP A 168 -7.07 -8.17 -8.55
N PHE A 169 -7.43 -8.75 -7.41
CA PHE A 169 -6.68 -8.63 -6.16
C PHE A 169 -6.74 -9.89 -5.33
N VAL A 170 -5.76 -10.06 -4.44
CA VAL A 170 -5.75 -11.11 -3.43
C VAL A 170 -5.11 -10.62 -2.13
N TRP A 171 -5.57 -11.21 -1.03
CA TRP A 171 -4.87 -11.15 0.24
C TRP A 171 -3.95 -12.38 0.35
N ALA A 172 -2.68 -12.21 0.06
CA ALA A 172 -1.69 -13.27 0.00
C ALA A 172 -0.98 -13.45 1.36
N SER A 173 -0.85 -14.69 1.80
CA SER A 173 0.04 -15.07 2.91
C SER A 173 1.48 -15.28 2.43
N ARG A 174 2.40 -15.46 3.37
CA ARG A 174 3.78 -15.86 3.03
C ARG A 174 3.82 -17.19 2.26
N GLU A 175 3.00 -18.15 2.68
CA GLU A 175 2.90 -19.48 2.08
C GLU A 175 2.42 -19.38 0.63
N ASP A 176 1.46 -18.51 0.33
CA ASP A 176 0.97 -18.27 -1.03
C ASP A 176 2.08 -17.72 -1.93
N LEU A 177 2.92 -16.80 -1.39
CA LEU A 177 4.07 -16.28 -2.14
C LEU A 177 5.13 -17.36 -2.39
N VAL A 178 5.38 -18.24 -1.42
CA VAL A 178 6.32 -19.35 -1.57
C VAL A 178 5.78 -20.36 -2.60
N ALA A 179 4.48 -20.66 -2.56
CA ALA A 179 3.80 -21.52 -3.52
C ALA A 179 3.70 -20.90 -4.93
N GLY A 180 3.87 -19.57 -5.06
CA GLY A 180 3.81 -18.86 -6.34
C GLY A 180 2.40 -18.58 -6.83
N GLY A 181 1.39 -18.64 -5.95
CA GLY A 181 0.01 -18.38 -6.31
C GLY A 181 -1.00 -18.72 -5.23
N ILE A 182 -2.28 -18.42 -5.48
CA ILE A 182 -3.41 -18.75 -4.61
C ILE A 182 -4.62 -19.22 -5.44
N GLY A 183 -5.14 -20.40 -5.14
CA GLY A 183 -6.23 -20.99 -5.90
C GLY A 183 -5.82 -21.23 -7.37
N GLN A 184 -6.52 -20.58 -8.31
CA GLN A 184 -6.20 -20.65 -9.75
C GLN A 184 -5.28 -19.50 -10.23
N ARG A 185 -4.90 -18.59 -9.34
CA ARG A 185 -4.07 -17.43 -9.64
C ARG A 185 -2.60 -17.77 -9.48
N THR A 186 -1.80 -17.58 -10.53
CA THR A 186 -0.33 -17.70 -10.49
C THR A 186 0.27 -16.32 -10.38
N PHE A 187 1.23 -16.13 -9.48
CA PHE A 187 1.92 -14.86 -9.32
C PHE A 187 3.06 -14.73 -10.34
N THR A 188 2.92 -13.76 -11.23
CA THR A 188 3.97 -13.30 -12.15
C THR A 188 4.38 -11.90 -11.73
N TRP A 189 5.67 -11.57 -11.81
CA TRP A 189 6.24 -10.31 -11.35
C TRP A 189 6.90 -9.59 -12.53
N MET A 190 6.81 -8.26 -12.57
CA MET A 190 7.59 -7.49 -13.54
C MET A 190 9.09 -7.59 -13.28
N GLN A 191 9.47 -7.67 -12.00
CA GLN A 191 10.84 -7.76 -11.53
C GLN A 191 10.90 -8.72 -10.35
N ASP A 192 11.93 -9.57 -10.29
CA ASP A 192 12.11 -10.52 -9.18
C ASP A 192 12.30 -9.82 -7.83
N GLU A 193 12.83 -8.60 -7.85
CA GLU A 193 12.99 -7.74 -6.67
C GLU A 193 11.68 -7.44 -5.96
N GLN A 194 10.57 -7.30 -6.68
CA GLN A 194 9.25 -7.07 -6.06
C GLN A 194 8.86 -8.20 -5.12
N ARG A 195 9.02 -9.47 -5.57
CA ARG A 195 8.77 -10.63 -4.72
C ARG A 195 9.66 -10.63 -3.47
N GLN A 196 10.94 -10.26 -3.61
CA GLN A 196 11.87 -10.18 -2.48
C GLN A 196 11.47 -9.10 -1.47
N VAL A 197 11.04 -7.92 -1.94
CA VAL A 197 10.52 -6.85 -1.07
C VAL A 197 9.31 -7.33 -0.28
N ILE A 198 8.37 -8.04 -0.92
CA ILE A 198 7.19 -8.58 -0.27
C ILE A 198 7.57 -9.65 0.79
N MET A 199 8.53 -10.52 0.49
CA MET A 199 9.03 -11.50 1.47
C MET A 199 9.67 -10.81 2.68
N ARG A 200 10.46 -9.76 2.48
CA ARG A 200 11.01 -8.94 3.58
C ARG A 200 9.93 -8.24 4.40
N ALA A 201 8.81 -7.83 3.77
CA ALA A 201 7.69 -7.26 4.52
C ALA A 201 7.10 -8.28 5.49
N PHE A 202 6.98 -9.56 5.09
CA PHE A 202 6.56 -10.63 6.00
C PHE A 202 7.53 -10.82 7.16
N ASP A 203 8.86 -10.79 6.90
CA ASP A 203 9.87 -10.88 7.96
C ASP A 203 9.66 -9.79 9.02
N ILE A 204 9.34 -8.57 8.60
CA ILE A 204 9.05 -7.46 9.53
C ILE A 204 7.74 -7.71 10.29
N ILE A 205 6.66 -8.10 9.58
CA ILE A 205 5.33 -8.31 10.16
C ILE A 205 5.34 -9.42 11.23
N GLU A 206 6.11 -10.46 11.03
CA GLU A 206 6.22 -11.58 11.98
C GLU A 206 6.93 -11.21 13.28
N HIS A 207 7.71 -10.12 13.28
CA HIS A 207 8.48 -9.65 14.43
C HIS A 207 7.87 -8.40 15.10
N LEU A 208 6.70 -7.92 14.64
CA LEU A 208 5.93 -6.84 15.24
C LEU A 208 4.91 -7.37 16.25
#